data_4592cd8e3fc465b1c807a18998b8318e
#
_entry.id   4592cd8e3fc465b1c807a18998b8318e
#
_cell.length_a   1.000
_cell.length_b   1.000
_cell.length_c   1.000
_cell.angle_alpha   90.00
_cell.angle_beta   90.00
_cell.angle_gamma   90.00
#
_symmetry.space_group_name_H-M   'P 1'
#
loop_
_entity.id
_entity.type
_entity.pdbx_description
1 polymer ?
#
loop_
_entity_poly.entity_id
_entity_poly.type
_entity_poly.pdbx_seq_one_letter_code
_entity_poly.pdbx_strand_id
1 'polypeptide(L)'
;MARHPHTARRLLPTALTAVAAATALTAGLLATAGTGNATAGTDSGVASVPSAIRTVSSGWTVPWGLSWLPDGAALVTERDSFKIFKLTQSGTRTQVGTVPNVVTTGGEGGLLGIAVSPNWNTDHSIYLMHTSSSDNRIVRMTYDGTSLGGYTVLVSGIAKNRYHNGGRVKFGPDGYLYATTGDAQNANLAQNASSLSGKILRMTPDGRPAPGNPFGTLVYSLGHRNPQGLAWDAQGRLWEAEFGNTRFDELNLIESGKNYGWPVCEGSCTTAGMTNPARQWTTSEASPSALAFADGALYLAALRGERLWRVPVTGTDTGTPVAYYASQYGRLRTVEKLPGQNALWLATTNADANGGEPAGADRVFQIDLR
;
A
#
# COMPACT_ATOMS: atom_id res chain seq x y z
N MET A 1 -9.82 -24.62 66.91
CA MET A 1 -9.67 -26.08 66.94
C MET A 1 -9.06 -26.45 65.60
N ALA A 2 -7.75 -26.55 65.51
CA ALA A 2 -6.91 -27.76 65.62
C ALA A 2 -7.34 -28.83 64.63
N ARG A 3 -6.56 -29.30 63.66
CA ARG A 3 -5.19 -29.83 63.65
C ARG A 3 -4.70 -30.05 62.24
N HIS A 4 -3.45 -29.74 61.95
CA HIS A 4 -2.52 -30.46 61.03
C HIS A 4 -2.12 -31.79 61.71
N PRO A 5 -1.34 -32.72 61.16
CA PRO A 5 -0.39 -32.71 60.04
C PRO A 5 -0.32 -34.04 59.20
N HIS A 6 0.48 -34.21 58.14
CA HIS A 6 1.70 -34.98 58.07
C HIS A 6 2.28 -35.13 56.66
N THR A 7 3.54 -34.91 56.63
CA THR A 7 4.55 -35.12 55.58
C THR A 7 4.80 -36.58 55.20
N ALA A 8 5.14 -36.86 53.95
CA ALA A 8 6.04 -37.96 53.58
C ALA A 8 6.86 -37.66 52.32
N ARG A 9 8.18 -37.54 52.50
CA ARG A 9 9.24 -37.66 51.50
C ARG A 9 9.43 -39.11 51.08
N ARG A 10 9.79 -39.36 49.82
CA ARG A 10 10.70 -40.43 49.34
C ARG A 10 11.15 -40.08 47.94
N LEU A 11 12.37 -39.71 47.72
CA LEU A 11 13.61 -40.39 47.38
C LEU A 11 13.62 -41.04 45.95
N LEU A 12 14.53 -40.51 45.15
CA LEU A 12 15.07 -41.01 43.88
C LEU A 12 15.70 -42.39 43.99
N PRO A 13 15.92 -43.05 42.84
CA PRO A 13 17.27 -43.50 42.58
C PRO A 13 17.81 -43.14 41.16
N THR A 14 19.09 -42.89 41.16
CA THR A 14 20.05 -42.85 40.06
C THR A 14 20.38 -44.26 39.54
N ALA A 15 20.58 -44.40 38.22
CA ALA A 15 21.43 -45.42 37.59
C ALA A 15 21.79 -44.93 36.18
N LEU A 16 22.96 -44.65 35.92
CA LEU A 16 24.18 -45.35 35.48
C LEU A 16 24.19 -45.65 33.95
N THR A 17 25.10 -44.99 33.33
CA THR A 17 25.82 -45.12 32.04
C THR A 17 25.98 -46.55 31.46
N ALA A 18 25.85 -46.65 30.13
CA ALA A 18 26.59 -47.61 29.30
C ALA A 18 27.08 -46.95 28.01
N VAL A 19 28.39 -46.93 27.85
CA VAL A 19 29.14 -46.53 26.67
C VAL A 19 29.29 -47.77 25.78
N ALA A 20 28.91 -47.70 24.52
CA ALA A 20 29.27 -48.68 23.50
C ALA A 20 30.04 -47.97 22.38
N ALA A 21 31.29 -48.27 22.28
CA ALA A 21 32.17 -47.90 21.18
C ALA A 21 31.95 -48.86 20.00
N ALA A 22 31.72 -48.35 18.81
CA ALA A 22 31.78 -49.09 17.56
C ALA A 22 32.76 -48.42 16.62
N THR A 23 33.82 -49.12 16.31
CA THR A 23 34.88 -48.79 15.35
C THR A 23 34.32 -48.89 13.92
N ALA A 24 34.49 -47.84 13.14
CA ALA A 24 34.18 -47.82 11.72
C ALA A 24 35.44 -47.87 10.85
N LEU A 25 35.40 -48.76 9.89
CA LEU A 25 36.41 -48.88 8.80
C LEU A 25 36.30 -47.68 7.86
N THR A 26 37.45 -47.11 7.56
CA THR A 26 37.66 -46.10 6.50
C THR A 26 37.77 -46.75 5.14
N ALA A 27 36.93 -46.37 4.19
CA ALA A 27 37.15 -46.54 2.76
C ALA A 27 37.33 -45.14 2.18
N GLY A 28 38.52 -44.83 1.71
CA GLY A 28 38.85 -43.54 1.08
C GLY A 28 38.31 -43.48 -0.34
N LEU A 29 37.59 -42.42 -0.68
CA LEU A 29 37.39 -41.91 -2.03
C LEU A 29 38.06 -40.55 -2.10
N LEU A 30 39.09 -40.45 -2.93
CA LEU A 30 39.64 -39.17 -3.35
C LEU A 30 38.62 -38.48 -4.25
N ALA A 31 37.98 -37.45 -3.78
CA ALA A 31 37.27 -36.49 -4.59
C ALA A 31 38.18 -35.27 -4.79
N THR A 32 38.59 -34.99 -6.01
CA THR A 32 39.29 -33.77 -6.39
C THR A 32 38.39 -32.59 -6.15
N ALA A 33 38.74 -31.76 -5.15
CA ALA A 33 38.08 -30.49 -4.89
C ALA A 33 38.48 -29.52 -6.03
N GLY A 34 37.59 -29.29 -6.96
CA GLY A 34 37.63 -28.13 -7.84
C GLY A 34 37.35 -26.91 -6.98
N THR A 35 38.32 -26.04 -6.79
CA THR A 35 38.12 -24.71 -6.21
C THR A 35 37.38 -23.84 -7.24
N GLY A 36 36.06 -23.98 -7.24
CA GLY A 36 35.19 -22.97 -7.82
C GLY A 36 35.22 -21.76 -6.90
N ASN A 37 35.95 -20.73 -7.22
CA ASN A 37 35.77 -19.40 -6.67
C ASN A 37 34.32 -18.96 -7.05
N ALA A 38 33.38 -19.17 -6.16
CA ALA A 38 32.13 -18.40 -6.16
C ALA A 38 32.53 -16.96 -5.78
N THR A 39 32.86 -16.14 -6.76
CA THR A 39 32.81 -14.70 -6.60
C THR A 39 31.35 -14.39 -6.22
N ALA A 40 31.12 -14.15 -4.94
CA ALA A 40 29.93 -13.42 -4.51
C ALA A 40 30.02 -12.07 -5.22
N GLY A 41 29.35 -11.97 -6.36
CA GLY A 41 29.10 -10.69 -7.00
C GLY A 41 28.33 -9.86 -5.98
N THR A 42 29.02 -8.92 -5.35
CA THR A 42 28.36 -7.76 -4.77
C THR A 42 27.80 -7.01 -5.97
N ASP A 43 26.58 -7.41 -6.38
CA ASP A 43 25.77 -6.60 -7.25
C ASP A 43 25.39 -5.36 -6.42
N SER A 44 26.29 -4.38 -6.43
CA SER A 44 25.99 -3.01 -6.06
C SER A 44 25.14 -2.44 -7.18
N GLY A 45 23.98 -3.07 -7.42
CA GLY A 45 23.03 -2.65 -8.42
C GLY A 45 22.64 -1.22 -8.08
N VAL A 46 23.11 -0.29 -8.90
CA VAL A 46 22.60 1.07 -8.89
C VAL A 46 21.10 0.92 -9.14
N ALA A 47 20.30 1.16 -8.08
CA ALA A 47 18.86 1.02 -8.16
C ALA A 47 18.34 1.81 -9.37
N SER A 48 17.56 1.17 -10.23
CA SER A 48 17.10 1.70 -11.51
C SER A 48 16.48 3.09 -11.36
N VAL A 49 16.64 3.92 -12.38
CA VAL A 49 16.14 5.30 -12.42
C VAL A 49 15.16 5.47 -13.59
N PRO A 50 14.18 6.37 -13.48
CA PRO A 50 13.33 6.77 -14.59
C PRO A 50 14.14 7.20 -15.79
N SER A 51 13.85 6.61 -16.96
CA SER A 51 14.60 6.88 -18.21
C SER A 51 13.68 7.41 -19.31
N ALA A 52 12.94 6.56 -20.01
CA ALA A 52 12.00 6.96 -21.03
C ALA A 52 10.58 7.05 -20.46
N ILE A 53 9.81 8.03 -20.94
CA ILE A 53 8.39 8.16 -20.66
C ILE A 53 7.61 8.21 -21.97
N ARG A 54 6.51 7.47 -22.04
CA ARG A 54 5.59 7.49 -23.18
C ARG A 54 4.15 7.47 -22.74
N THR A 55 3.27 8.12 -23.50
CA THR A 55 1.83 8.05 -23.27
C THR A 55 1.31 6.66 -23.64
N VAL A 56 0.61 6.02 -22.70
CA VAL A 56 -0.13 4.77 -22.93
C VAL A 56 -1.55 5.10 -23.37
N SER A 57 -2.22 6.03 -22.69
CA SER A 57 -3.60 6.40 -22.96
C SER A 57 -3.90 7.82 -22.52
N SER A 58 -4.79 8.51 -23.21
CA SER A 58 -5.24 9.87 -22.94
C SER A 58 -6.77 9.96 -22.87
N GLY A 59 -7.31 11.14 -22.55
CA GLY A 59 -8.74 11.35 -22.49
C GLY A 59 -9.37 10.84 -21.18
N TRP A 60 -8.62 10.80 -20.08
CA TRP A 60 -9.08 10.41 -18.75
C TRP A 60 -9.62 11.60 -17.97
N THR A 61 -10.51 11.32 -17.03
CA THR A 61 -11.03 12.32 -16.08
C THR A 61 -10.85 11.80 -14.66
N VAL A 62 -9.82 12.32 -13.98
CA VAL A 62 -9.44 11.96 -12.61
C VAL A 62 -9.27 10.43 -12.43
N PRO A 63 -8.39 9.76 -13.19
CA PRO A 63 -8.06 8.36 -12.95
C PRO A 63 -7.40 8.24 -11.58
N TRP A 64 -8.03 7.42 -10.67
CA TRP A 64 -7.64 7.44 -9.26
C TRP A 64 -6.94 6.18 -8.80
N GLY A 65 -7.52 5.02 -9.01
CA GLY A 65 -6.98 3.73 -8.62
C GLY A 65 -6.58 2.90 -9.85
N LEU A 66 -5.55 2.08 -9.70
CA LEU A 66 -5.09 1.15 -10.72
C LEU A 66 -4.70 -0.17 -10.08
N SER A 67 -5.14 -1.28 -10.67
CA SER A 67 -4.75 -2.63 -10.27
C SER A 67 -4.66 -3.55 -11.48
N TRP A 68 -3.67 -4.44 -11.46
CA TRP A 68 -3.37 -5.32 -12.59
C TRP A 68 -4.22 -6.59 -12.58
N LEU A 69 -4.72 -6.96 -13.75
CA LEU A 69 -5.28 -8.27 -14.05
C LEU A 69 -4.16 -9.26 -14.42
N PRO A 70 -4.39 -10.58 -14.25
CA PRO A 70 -3.38 -11.58 -14.63
C PRO A 70 -3.02 -11.58 -16.12
N ASP A 71 -3.90 -11.07 -17.01
CA ASP A 71 -3.64 -10.92 -18.42
C ASP A 71 -2.73 -9.73 -18.77
N GLY A 72 -2.26 -9.00 -17.76
CA GLY A 72 -1.38 -7.84 -17.89
C GLY A 72 -2.10 -6.53 -18.23
N ALA A 73 -3.42 -6.52 -18.38
CA ALA A 73 -4.19 -5.29 -18.46
C ALA A 73 -4.42 -4.71 -17.04
N ALA A 74 -4.70 -3.41 -16.96
CA ALA A 74 -5.06 -2.77 -15.72
C ALA A 74 -6.57 -2.50 -15.64
N LEU A 75 -7.14 -2.60 -14.43
CA LEU A 75 -8.40 -1.96 -14.09
C LEU A 75 -8.08 -0.59 -13.50
N VAL A 76 -8.72 0.44 -14.03
CA VAL A 76 -8.54 1.84 -13.63
C VAL A 76 -9.88 2.43 -13.23
N THR A 77 -9.94 3.05 -12.04
CA THR A 77 -11.15 3.78 -11.59
C THR A 77 -11.06 5.25 -12.00
N GLU A 78 -12.16 5.82 -12.46
CA GLU A 78 -12.36 7.28 -12.56
C GLU A 78 -13.20 7.76 -11.39
N ARG A 79 -12.66 8.68 -10.59
CA ARG A 79 -13.24 9.12 -9.32
C ARG A 79 -14.64 9.71 -9.47
N ASP A 80 -14.80 10.62 -10.43
CA ASP A 80 -15.99 11.48 -10.53
C ASP A 80 -17.06 10.91 -11.46
N SER A 81 -16.67 10.05 -12.41
CA SER A 81 -17.62 9.34 -13.29
C SER A 81 -18.12 8.01 -12.69
N PHE A 82 -17.47 7.55 -11.61
CA PHE A 82 -17.75 6.29 -10.90
C PHE A 82 -17.56 5.04 -11.78
N LYS A 83 -16.83 5.19 -12.88
CA LYS A 83 -16.59 4.15 -13.87
C LYS A 83 -15.30 3.40 -13.59
N ILE A 84 -15.30 2.13 -14.00
CA ILE A 84 -14.10 1.31 -14.10
C ILE A 84 -13.81 1.07 -15.57
N PHE A 85 -12.56 1.19 -15.97
CA PHE A 85 -12.07 0.89 -17.30
C PHE A 85 -11.02 -0.21 -17.26
N LYS A 86 -11.03 -1.09 -18.24
CA LYS A 86 -9.91 -1.97 -18.57
C LYS A 86 -8.99 -1.22 -19.54
N LEU A 87 -7.71 -1.15 -19.21
CA LEU A 87 -6.66 -0.53 -20.03
C LEU A 87 -5.59 -1.55 -20.35
N THR A 88 -5.41 -1.86 -21.64
CA THR A 88 -4.33 -2.76 -22.10
C THR A 88 -2.99 -2.04 -22.15
N GLN A 89 -1.89 -2.78 -22.19
CA GLN A 89 -0.54 -2.21 -22.34
C GLN A 89 -0.34 -1.53 -23.70
N SER A 90 -1.15 -1.87 -24.71
CA SER A 90 -1.18 -1.20 -26.02
C SER A 90 -1.99 0.11 -26.03
N GLY A 91 -2.65 0.46 -24.91
CA GLY A 91 -3.40 1.71 -24.77
C GLY A 91 -4.89 1.61 -25.08
N THR A 92 -5.41 0.41 -25.39
CA THR A 92 -6.85 0.22 -25.63
C THR A 92 -7.60 0.34 -24.30
N ARG A 93 -8.54 1.29 -24.24
CA ARG A 93 -9.40 1.55 -23.09
C ARG A 93 -10.83 1.10 -23.37
N THR A 94 -11.36 0.24 -22.51
CA THR A 94 -12.75 -0.27 -22.59
C THR A 94 -13.45 -0.03 -21.26
N GLN A 95 -14.65 0.57 -21.28
CA GLN A 95 -15.44 0.71 -20.06
C GLN A 95 -15.95 -0.65 -19.61
N VAL A 96 -15.68 -0.99 -18.35
CA VAL A 96 -16.12 -2.23 -17.67
C VAL A 96 -17.52 -2.06 -17.08
N GLY A 97 -17.78 -0.91 -16.46
CA GLY A 97 -19.06 -0.60 -15.83
C GLY A 97 -19.01 0.62 -14.93
N THR A 98 -20.12 0.90 -14.29
CA THR A 98 -20.27 1.97 -13.29
C THR A 98 -20.54 1.34 -11.92
N VAL A 99 -19.81 1.77 -10.90
CA VAL A 99 -19.98 1.27 -9.52
C VAL A 99 -21.23 1.91 -8.91
N PRO A 100 -22.17 1.12 -8.40
CA PRO A 100 -23.39 1.67 -7.80
C PRO A 100 -23.14 2.29 -6.42
N ASN A 101 -24.08 3.14 -5.97
CA ASN A 101 -24.08 3.76 -4.63
C ASN A 101 -22.88 4.68 -4.35
N VAL A 102 -22.14 5.09 -5.36
CA VAL A 102 -21.07 6.07 -5.25
C VAL A 102 -21.64 7.48 -5.34
N VAL A 103 -21.12 8.39 -4.51
CA VAL A 103 -21.40 9.82 -4.61
C VAL A 103 -20.11 10.62 -4.54
N THR A 104 -20.10 11.78 -5.17
CA THR A 104 -19.02 12.76 -4.99
C THR A 104 -19.21 13.55 -3.69
N THR A 105 -18.11 14.04 -3.10
CA THR A 105 -18.15 15.00 -1.99
C THR A 105 -17.94 16.44 -2.44
N GLY A 106 -17.76 16.66 -3.75
CA GLY A 106 -17.32 17.95 -4.29
C GLY A 106 -15.86 18.29 -3.95
N GLY A 107 -15.07 17.27 -3.59
CA GLY A 107 -13.64 17.38 -3.23
C GLY A 107 -12.90 16.10 -3.57
N GLU A 108 -12.48 15.34 -2.56
CA GLU A 108 -11.67 14.13 -2.74
C GLU A 108 -12.48 12.84 -2.81
N GLY A 109 -13.74 12.84 -2.34
CA GLY A 109 -14.58 11.65 -2.32
C GLY A 109 -15.18 11.31 -3.68
N GLY A 110 -15.46 10.04 -3.90
CA GLY A 110 -15.98 9.45 -5.13
C GLY A 110 -15.61 7.97 -5.23
N LEU A 111 -15.36 7.45 -6.42
CA LEU A 111 -14.78 6.12 -6.64
C LEU A 111 -13.26 6.21 -6.52
N LEU A 112 -12.69 5.57 -5.51
CA LEU A 112 -11.29 5.74 -5.13
C LEU A 112 -10.45 4.53 -5.55
N GLY A 113 -9.90 3.80 -4.59
CA GLY A 113 -8.99 2.68 -4.83
C GLY A 113 -9.66 1.44 -5.41
N ILE A 114 -8.85 0.65 -6.09
CA ILE A 114 -9.21 -0.68 -6.61
C ILE A 114 -8.07 -1.65 -6.35
N ALA A 115 -8.41 -2.88 -5.96
CA ALA A 115 -7.49 -4.00 -5.88
C ALA A 115 -8.12 -5.24 -6.54
N VAL A 116 -7.37 -5.90 -7.40
CA VAL A 116 -7.75 -7.20 -7.98
C VAL A 116 -7.39 -8.28 -6.97
N SER A 117 -8.27 -9.26 -6.82
CA SER A 117 -8.04 -10.41 -5.93
C SER A 117 -6.74 -11.15 -6.29
N PRO A 118 -5.92 -11.55 -5.32
CA PRO A 118 -4.80 -12.47 -5.57
C PRO A 118 -5.27 -13.84 -6.04
N ASN A 119 -6.54 -14.20 -5.80
CA ASN A 119 -7.19 -15.44 -6.25
C ASN A 119 -8.06 -15.22 -7.50
N TRP A 120 -7.77 -14.19 -8.29
CA TRP A 120 -8.54 -13.77 -9.45
C TRP A 120 -9.02 -14.92 -10.34
N ASN A 121 -8.14 -15.86 -10.66
CA ASN A 121 -8.46 -16.98 -11.55
C ASN A 121 -9.58 -17.88 -11.02
N THR A 122 -9.92 -17.77 -9.74
CA THR A 122 -10.97 -18.57 -9.08
C THR A 122 -12.19 -17.73 -8.75
N ASP A 123 -12.00 -16.49 -8.27
CA ASP A 123 -13.09 -15.71 -7.67
C ASP A 123 -13.51 -14.49 -8.50
N HIS A 124 -12.71 -14.09 -9.49
CA HIS A 124 -12.94 -12.91 -10.34
C HIS A 124 -13.29 -11.65 -9.52
N SER A 125 -12.80 -11.56 -8.29
CA SER A 125 -13.16 -10.49 -7.35
C SER A 125 -12.29 -9.26 -7.52
N ILE A 126 -12.93 -8.10 -7.39
CA ILE A 126 -12.29 -6.80 -7.23
C ILE A 126 -12.77 -6.14 -5.93
N TYR A 127 -11.88 -5.41 -5.31
CA TYR A 127 -12.13 -4.71 -4.06
C TYR A 127 -12.00 -3.22 -4.32
N LEU A 128 -12.96 -2.45 -3.85
CA LEU A 128 -13.06 -1.03 -4.11
C LEU A 128 -13.25 -0.28 -2.82
N MET A 129 -12.66 0.91 -2.71
CA MET A 129 -13.08 1.90 -1.73
C MET A 129 -13.76 3.06 -2.43
N HIS A 130 -14.92 3.47 -1.92
CA HIS A 130 -15.67 4.57 -2.48
C HIS A 130 -16.43 5.33 -1.40
N THR A 131 -16.83 6.54 -1.73
CA THR A 131 -17.73 7.36 -0.91
C THR A 131 -19.18 7.06 -1.27
N SER A 132 -20.00 6.78 -0.26
CA SER A 132 -21.45 6.61 -0.35
C SER A 132 -22.19 7.85 0.16
N SER A 133 -23.53 7.82 0.15
CA SER A 133 -24.33 8.88 0.74
C SER A 133 -24.08 9.08 2.25
N SER A 134 -23.72 8.03 2.99
CA SER A 134 -23.55 8.05 4.46
C SER A 134 -22.09 8.03 4.92
N ASP A 135 -21.21 7.32 4.22
CA ASP A 135 -19.86 7.00 4.68
C ASP A 135 -18.89 6.74 3.50
N ASN A 136 -17.63 6.57 3.81
CA ASN A 136 -16.71 5.83 2.95
C ASN A 136 -16.83 4.34 3.29
N ARG A 137 -16.75 3.48 2.27
CA ARG A 137 -16.89 2.03 2.45
C ARG A 137 -15.97 1.23 1.55
N ILE A 138 -15.66 0.01 1.99
CA ILE A 138 -14.93 -0.97 1.21
C ILE A 138 -15.94 -2.01 0.74
N VAL A 139 -15.93 -2.28 -0.57
CA VAL A 139 -16.86 -3.22 -1.18
C VAL A 139 -16.10 -4.25 -2.01
N ARG A 140 -16.69 -5.44 -2.16
CA ARG A 140 -16.28 -6.44 -3.13
C ARG A 140 -17.30 -6.50 -4.26
N MET A 141 -16.79 -6.56 -5.47
CA MET A 141 -17.57 -6.83 -6.69
C MET A 141 -16.90 -7.93 -7.49
N THR A 142 -17.59 -8.48 -8.47
CA THR A 142 -17.01 -9.40 -9.45
C THR A 142 -16.86 -8.70 -10.80
N TYR A 143 -15.85 -9.11 -11.56
CA TYR A 143 -15.64 -8.73 -12.95
C TYR A 143 -15.35 -10.00 -13.74
N ASP A 144 -16.29 -10.42 -14.58
CA ASP A 144 -16.23 -11.67 -15.35
C ASP A 144 -15.41 -11.57 -16.65
N GLY A 145 -14.72 -10.45 -16.87
CA GLY A 145 -14.00 -10.12 -18.11
C GLY A 145 -14.81 -9.22 -19.04
N THR A 146 -16.12 -9.05 -18.80
CA THR A 146 -17.04 -8.27 -19.63
C THR A 146 -17.80 -7.22 -18.81
N SER A 147 -18.34 -7.61 -17.65
CA SER A 147 -19.24 -6.79 -16.85
C SER A 147 -18.95 -6.87 -15.33
N LEU A 148 -19.40 -5.84 -14.60
CA LEU A 148 -19.38 -5.80 -13.14
C LEU A 148 -20.64 -6.45 -12.56
N GLY A 149 -20.46 -7.16 -11.43
CA GLY A 149 -21.58 -7.75 -10.69
C GLY A 149 -21.30 -7.84 -9.20
N GLY A 150 -22.25 -8.37 -8.45
CA GLY A 150 -22.06 -8.86 -7.08
C GLY A 150 -21.64 -7.80 -6.05
N TYR A 151 -22.20 -6.58 -6.07
CA TYR A 151 -21.87 -5.53 -5.12
C TYR A 151 -22.15 -5.95 -3.67
N THR A 152 -21.12 -6.13 -2.88
CA THR A 152 -21.19 -6.55 -1.46
C THR A 152 -20.39 -5.57 -0.60
N VAL A 153 -21.02 -4.98 0.42
CA VAL A 153 -20.34 -4.13 1.40
C VAL A 153 -19.58 -5.00 2.38
N LEU A 154 -18.28 -4.81 2.49
CA LEU A 154 -17.41 -5.50 3.44
C LEU A 154 -17.19 -4.67 4.70
N VAL A 155 -16.91 -3.37 4.54
CA VAL A 155 -16.72 -2.42 5.64
C VAL A 155 -17.50 -1.16 5.34
N SER A 156 -18.21 -0.64 6.33
CA SER A 156 -18.97 0.62 6.30
C SER A 156 -18.69 1.45 7.55
N GLY A 157 -19.25 2.67 7.61
CA GLY A 157 -19.12 3.55 8.78
C GLY A 157 -17.75 4.24 8.89
N ILE A 158 -16.91 4.22 7.83
CA ILE A 158 -15.72 5.04 7.77
C ILE A 158 -16.17 6.47 7.51
N ALA A 159 -15.80 7.42 8.39
CA ALA A 159 -16.22 8.79 8.23
C ALA A 159 -15.80 9.37 6.87
N LYS A 160 -16.68 10.19 6.29
CA LYS A 160 -16.43 10.89 5.02
C LYS A 160 -16.55 12.39 5.24
N ASN A 161 -15.85 13.14 4.39
CA ASN A 161 -16.04 14.59 4.29
C ASN A 161 -15.66 15.04 2.87
N ARG A 162 -15.69 16.36 2.63
CA ARG A 162 -15.22 16.93 1.37
C ARG A 162 -13.79 16.51 1.06
N TYR A 163 -12.92 16.51 2.08
CA TYR A 163 -11.50 16.14 2.00
C TYR A 163 -11.15 15.05 3.00
N HIS A 164 -9.95 14.50 2.89
CA HIS A 164 -9.35 13.50 3.78
C HIS A 164 -10.17 12.20 3.85
N ASN A 165 -10.45 11.63 2.69
CA ASN A 165 -11.16 10.36 2.59
C ASN A 165 -10.23 9.14 2.55
N GLY A 166 -8.91 9.35 2.40
CA GLY A 166 -7.97 8.27 2.16
C GLY A 166 -8.25 7.58 0.82
N GLY A 167 -8.45 6.26 0.81
CA GLY A 167 -9.06 5.57 -0.31
C GLY A 167 -8.22 4.51 -0.99
N ARG A 168 -6.92 4.35 -0.68
CA ARG A 168 -6.11 3.30 -1.29
C ARG A 168 -6.49 1.94 -0.73
N VAL A 169 -6.67 0.95 -1.62
CA VAL A 169 -6.82 -0.45 -1.25
C VAL A 169 -5.79 -1.27 -2.03
N LYS A 170 -5.11 -2.19 -1.34
CA LYS A 170 -4.12 -3.10 -1.93
C LYS A 170 -4.04 -4.40 -1.12
N PHE A 171 -3.78 -5.51 -1.79
CA PHE A 171 -3.38 -6.74 -1.10
C PHE A 171 -1.91 -6.70 -0.74
N GLY A 172 -1.61 -7.04 0.51
CA GLY A 172 -0.25 -7.25 0.98
C GLY A 172 0.32 -8.60 0.57
N PRO A 173 1.65 -8.79 0.70
CA PRO A 173 2.29 -10.08 0.43
C PRO A 173 1.83 -11.20 1.38
N ASP A 174 1.17 -10.85 2.47
CA ASP A 174 0.54 -11.74 3.45
C ASP A 174 -0.88 -12.20 3.03
N GLY A 175 -1.36 -11.75 1.86
CA GLY A 175 -2.67 -12.10 1.31
C GLY A 175 -3.86 -11.36 1.92
N TYR A 176 -3.64 -10.43 2.85
CA TYR A 176 -4.70 -9.61 3.43
C TYR A 176 -4.89 -8.30 2.66
N LEU A 177 -6.11 -7.77 2.71
CA LEU A 177 -6.46 -6.49 2.13
C LEU A 177 -6.12 -5.37 3.10
N TYR A 178 -5.35 -4.39 2.64
CA TYR A 178 -5.05 -3.17 3.36
C TYR A 178 -5.82 -2.00 2.75
N ALA A 179 -6.27 -1.08 3.61
CA ALA A 179 -6.97 0.11 3.17
C ALA A 179 -6.50 1.34 3.95
N THR A 180 -6.38 2.47 3.27
CA THR A 180 -6.07 3.76 3.90
C THR A 180 -7.35 4.53 4.13
N THR A 181 -7.50 5.15 5.30
CA THR A 181 -8.64 6.00 5.64
C THR A 181 -8.17 7.34 6.19
N GLY A 182 -8.72 8.43 5.68
CA GLY A 182 -8.43 9.76 6.22
C GLY A 182 -9.19 10.06 7.49
N ASP A 183 -8.83 11.17 8.14
CA ASP A 183 -9.49 11.66 9.35
C ASP A 183 -10.85 12.33 9.08
N ALA A 184 -11.25 12.44 7.81
CA ALA A 184 -12.48 13.11 7.37
C ALA A 184 -12.60 14.54 7.91
N GLN A 185 -11.48 15.27 8.02
CA GLN A 185 -11.39 16.64 8.60
C GLN A 185 -11.81 16.71 10.09
N ASN A 186 -11.85 15.58 10.77
CA ASN A 186 -11.99 15.49 12.23
C ASN A 186 -10.74 14.80 12.79
N ALA A 187 -9.74 15.61 13.07
CA ALA A 187 -8.41 15.14 13.48
C ALA A 187 -8.43 14.22 14.73
N ASN A 188 -9.40 14.38 15.61
CA ASN A 188 -9.54 13.54 16.81
C ASN A 188 -9.82 12.07 16.48
N LEU A 189 -10.38 11.77 15.31
CA LEU A 189 -10.63 10.39 14.88
C LEU A 189 -9.34 9.61 14.68
N ALA A 190 -8.25 10.29 14.29
CA ALA A 190 -6.97 9.66 14.03
C ALA A 190 -6.39 8.97 15.27
N GLN A 191 -6.56 9.58 16.47
CA GLN A 191 -6.06 9.03 17.74
C GLN A 191 -7.07 8.08 18.42
N ASN A 192 -8.31 8.02 17.96
CA ASN A 192 -9.31 7.12 18.51
C ASN A 192 -9.19 5.72 17.89
N ALA A 193 -8.67 4.75 18.65
CA ALA A 193 -8.49 3.37 18.19
C ALA A 193 -9.82 2.63 17.87
N SER A 194 -10.96 3.13 18.35
CA SER A 194 -12.29 2.58 18.01
C SER A 194 -12.85 3.15 16.69
N SER A 195 -12.22 4.19 16.13
CA SER A 195 -12.59 4.78 14.84
C SER A 195 -11.86 4.08 13.71
N LEU A 196 -12.53 3.91 12.57
CA LEU A 196 -11.92 3.44 11.33
C LEU A 196 -11.27 4.57 10.51
N SER A 197 -11.34 5.82 10.96
CA SER A 197 -10.86 7.00 10.23
C SER A 197 -9.49 7.47 10.75
N GLY A 198 -8.62 7.91 9.85
CA GLY A 198 -7.23 8.25 10.16
C GLY A 198 -6.39 7.02 10.49
N LYS A 199 -6.51 5.96 9.68
CA LYS A 199 -5.97 4.62 9.91
C LYS A 199 -5.38 3.97 8.66
N ILE A 200 -4.49 3.04 8.88
CA ILE A 200 -4.30 1.91 7.97
C ILE A 200 -5.12 0.74 8.53
N LEU A 201 -6.03 0.21 7.72
CA LEU A 201 -6.83 -0.95 8.04
C LEU A 201 -6.21 -2.21 7.41
N ARG A 202 -6.34 -3.37 8.07
CA ARG A 202 -5.90 -4.67 7.55
C ARG A 202 -6.98 -5.72 7.82
N MET A 203 -7.41 -6.41 6.76
CA MET A 203 -8.57 -7.30 6.83
C MET A 203 -8.42 -8.52 5.93
N THR A 204 -9.19 -9.56 6.24
CA THR A 204 -9.38 -10.70 5.35
C THR A 204 -10.14 -10.27 4.08
N PRO A 205 -10.11 -11.06 2.99
CA PRO A 205 -10.91 -10.79 1.80
C PRO A 205 -12.43 -10.69 2.05
N ASP A 206 -12.91 -11.15 3.21
CA ASP A 206 -14.31 -11.04 3.62
C ASP A 206 -14.60 -9.84 4.53
N GLY A 207 -13.62 -8.93 4.71
CA GLY A 207 -13.78 -7.71 5.49
C GLY A 207 -13.72 -7.90 7.00
N ARG A 208 -13.23 -9.04 7.51
CA ARG A 208 -13.03 -9.29 8.93
C ARG A 208 -11.63 -8.83 9.36
N PRO A 209 -11.41 -8.51 10.65
CA PRO A 209 -10.08 -8.26 11.16
C PRO A 209 -9.12 -9.40 10.78
N ALA A 210 -7.97 -9.05 10.19
CA ALA A 210 -6.97 -10.06 9.87
C ALA A 210 -6.34 -10.63 11.16
N PRO A 211 -6.02 -11.92 11.22
CA PRO A 211 -5.30 -12.50 12.35
C PRO A 211 -4.02 -11.73 12.65
N GLY A 212 -3.75 -11.50 13.93
CA GLY A 212 -2.57 -10.75 14.39
C GLY A 212 -2.69 -9.23 14.28
N ASN A 213 -3.87 -8.67 13.97
CA ASN A 213 -4.08 -7.24 14.11
C ASN A 213 -3.90 -6.79 15.57
N PRO A 214 -3.21 -5.67 15.83
CA PRO A 214 -2.74 -5.32 17.17
C PRO A 214 -3.86 -4.99 18.16
N PHE A 215 -5.04 -4.56 17.65
CA PHE A 215 -6.17 -4.13 18.48
C PHE A 215 -7.36 -5.12 18.42
N GLY A 216 -7.19 -6.28 17.79
CA GLY A 216 -8.30 -7.23 17.57
C GLY A 216 -9.43 -6.69 16.67
N THR A 217 -9.20 -5.55 16.00
CA THR A 217 -10.12 -4.85 15.09
C THR A 217 -9.52 -4.76 13.70
N LEU A 218 -10.16 -4.03 12.78
CA LEU A 218 -9.60 -3.75 11.45
C LEU A 218 -8.37 -2.85 11.50
N VAL A 219 -8.15 -2.11 12.57
CA VAL A 219 -7.08 -1.12 12.70
C VAL A 219 -5.72 -1.80 12.78
N TYR A 220 -4.81 -1.44 11.87
CA TYR A 220 -3.43 -1.91 11.82
C TYR A 220 -2.45 -0.86 12.37
N SER A 221 -2.63 0.40 11.99
CA SER A 221 -1.93 1.56 12.56
C SER A 221 -2.87 2.76 12.68
N LEU A 222 -2.52 3.74 13.49
CA LEU A 222 -3.33 4.91 13.79
C LEU A 222 -2.50 6.20 13.76
N GLY A 223 -3.19 7.34 13.90
CA GLY A 223 -2.52 8.65 13.91
C GLY A 223 -2.19 9.15 12.53
N HIS A 224 -3.01 8.81 11.52
CA HIS A 224 -2.89 9.27 10.14
C HIS A 224 -3.88 10.40 9.83
N ARG A 225 -3.48 11.34 8.97
CA ARG A 225 -4.32 12.43 8.52
C ARG A 225 -5.09 12.09 7.24
N ASN A 226 -4.38 11.87 6.15
CA ASN A 226 -4.97 11.53 4.85
C ASN A 226 -4.01 10.64 4.04
N PRO A 227 -3.82 9.40 4.44
CA PRO A 227 -2.95 8.45 3.74
C PRO A 227 -3.58 8.02 2.41
N GLN A 228 -2.79 8.04 1.32
CA GLN A 228 -3.26 7.63 -0.02
C GLN A 228 -2.29 6.70 -0.75
N GLY A 229 -1.05 6.55 -0.29
CA GLY A 229 -0.05 5.68 -0.90
C GLY A 229 0.21 4.44 -0.07
N LEU A 230 0.26 3.26 -0.69
CA LEU A 230 0.71 2.01 -0.06
C LEU A 230 1.64 1.26 -1.01
N ALA A 231 2.76 0.77 -0.50
CA ALA A 231 3.65 -0.13 -1.21
C ALA A 231 4.38 -1.06 -0.24
N TRP A 232 4.75 -2.25 -0.73
CA TRP A 232 5.65 -3.16 0.00
C TRP A 232 6.98 -3.19 -0.69
N ASP A 233 8.05 -3.12 0.09
CA ASP A 233 9.41 -3.29 -0.42
C ASP A 233 9.77 -4.79 -0.61
N ALA A 234 10.98 -5.04 -1.10
CA ALA A 234 11.44 -6.40 -1.37
C ALA A 234 11.53 -7.30 -0.13
N GLN A 235 11.55 -6.73 1.07
CA GLN A 235 11.53 -7.43 2.34
C GLN A 235 10.11 -7.59 2.92
N GLY A 236 9.09 -7.16 2.17
CA GLY A 236 7.69 -7.22 2.60
C GLY A 236 7.29 -6.19 3.65
N ARG A 237 8.09 -5.12 3.85
CA ARG A 237 7.77 -4.04 4.77
C ARG A 237 6.82 -3.06 4.10
N LEU A 238 5.80 -2.64 4.83
CA LEU A 238 4.77 -1.73 4.34
C LEU A 238 5.25 -0.28 4.46
N TRP A 239 5.21 0.42 3.34
CA TRP A 239 5.43 1.86 3.25
C TRP A 239 4.13 2.57 2.90
N GLU A 240 3.97 3.74 3.46
CA GLU A 240 2.78 4.57 3.28
C GLU A 240 3.19 6.02 3.01
N ALA A 241 2.39 6.72 2.19
CA ALA A 241 2.57 8.14 1.90
C ALA A 241 1.27 8.91 2.16
N GLU A 242 1.37 10.03 2.93
CA GLU A 242 0.21 10.81 3.34
C GLU A 242 0.40 12.33 3.24
N PHE A 243 -0.73 13.01 3.07
CA PHE A 243 -0.80 14.46 3.06
C PHE A 243 -0.78 15.02 4.47
N GLY A 244 0.14 15.93 4.71
CA GLY A 244 0.12 16.78 5.88
C GLY A 244 -0.93 17.87 5.83
N ASN A 245 -0.89 18.76 6.83
CA ASN A 245 -1.84 19.86 6.93
C ASN A 245 -1.26 21.17 6.33
N THR A 246 -0.29 21.73 7.01
CA THR A 246 0.30 23.03 6.62
C THR A 246 1.82 23.00 6.55
N ARG A 247 2.45 21.99 7.12
CA ARG A 247 3.89 21.92 7.27
C ARG A 247 4.52 20.82 6.44
N PHE A 248 4.15 19.55 6.72
CA PHE A 248 4.87 18.40 6.19
C PHE A 248 3.94 17.31 5.70
N ASP A 249 4.18 16.86 4.48
CA ASP A 249 3.74 15.56 3.96
C ASP A 249 4.75 14.49 4.38
N GLU A 250 4.32 13.24 4.46
CA GLU A 250 5.09 12.17 5.07
C GLU A 250 5.21 10.92 4.20
N LEU A 251 6.33 10.23 4.35
CA LEU A 251 6.55 8.85 3.93
C LEU A 251 6.89 8.04 5.17
N ASN A 252 6.05 7.08 5.49
CA ASN A 252 6.07 6.30 6.70
C ASN A 252 6.45 4.83 6.42
N LEU A 253 7.30 4.23 7.26
CA LEU A 253 7.43 2.79 7.37
C LEU A 253 6.38 2.30 8.38
N ILE A 254 5.39 1.54 7.91
CA ILE A 254 4.25 1.15 8.71
C ILE A 254 4.50 -0.14 9.48
N GLU A 255 4.36 -0.06 10.79
CA GLU A 255 4.44 -1.18 11.71
C GLU A 255 3.13 -1.39 12.46
N SER A 256 2.83 -2.64 12.77
CA SER A 256 1.63 -3.04 13.50
C SER A 256 1.51 -2.34 14.85
N GLY A 257 0.38 -1.70 15.11
CA GLY A 257 0.06 -1.05 16.39
C GLY A 257 0.70 0.32 16.62
N LYS A 258 1.51 0.81 15.69
CA LYS A 258 2.17 2.11 15.82
C LYS A 258 1.22 3.27 15.60
N ASN A 259 1.56 4.39 16.25
CA ASN A 259 0.86 5.67 16.16
C ASN A 259 1.75 6.69 15.43
N TYR A 260 1.30 7.19 14.28
CA TYR A 260 2.04 8.11 13.42
C TYR A 260 1.82 9.60 13.74
N GLY A 261 1.17 9.87 14.85
CA GLY A 261 1.23 11.15 15.55
C GLY A 261 0.14 12.16 15.23
N TRP A 262 -0.51 12.11 14.08
CA TRP A 262 -1.56 13.10 13.76
C TRP A 262 -2.74 13.03 14.74
N PRO A 263 -3.26 14.17 15.26
CA PRO A 263 -2.87 15.57 15.03
C PRO A 263 -1.85 16.11 16.05
N VAL A 264 -1.33 15.28 16.95
CA VAL A 264 -0.38 15.71 17.99
C VAL A 264 0.93 16.15 17.35
N CYS A 265 1.32 15.47 16.28
CA CYS A 265 2.49 15.78 15.46
C CYS A 265 2.07 15.96 14.00
N GLU A 266 2.82 16.77 13.26
CA GLU A 266 2.84 16.86 11.81
C GLU A 266 4.32 16.87 11.39
N GLY A 267 4.78 15.81 10.74
CA GLY A 267 6.20 15.53 10.56
C GLY A 267 6.85 14.97 11.83
N SER A 268 8.16 14.98 11.86
CA SER A 268 8.94 14.47 13.00
C SER A 268 8.68 15.27 14.27
N CYS A 269 8.51 14.56 15.39
CA CYS A 269 8.32 15.14 16.70
C CYS A 269 8.98 14.31 17.81
N THR A 270 9.00 14.85 19.03
CA THR A 270 9.59 14.19 20.21
C THR A 270 8.57 13.64 21.19
N THR A 271 7.29 13.66 20.83
CA THR A 271 6.21 13.17 21.70
C THR A 271 6.32 11.65 21.87
N ALA A 272 6.38 11.22 23.12
CA ALA A 272 6.51 9.80 23.46
C ALA A 272 5.34 8.98 22.91
N GLY A 273 5.62 7.78 22.37
CA GLY A 273 4.62 6.90 21.78
C GLY A 273 4.25 7.22 20.34
N MET A 274 4.77 8.30 19.76
CA MET A 274 4.59 8.63 18.34
C MET A 274 5.75 8.08 17.51
N THR A 275 5.44 7.66 16.31
CA THR A 275 6.41 7.14 15.33
C THR A 275 6.67 8.23 14.30
N ASN A 276 7.93 8.58 14.12
CA ASN A 276 8.33 9.61 13.15
C ASN A 276 8.33 9.06 11.73
N PRO A 277 8.02 9.91 10.72
CA PRO A 277 8.17 9.53 9.33
C PRO A 277 9.63 9.23 8.97
N ALA A 278 9.85 8.29 8.07
CA ALA A 278 11.16 8.01 7.49
C ALA A 278 11.64 9.17 6.59
N ARG A 279 10.67 9.91 5.99
CA ARG A 279 10.93 11.09 5.18
C ARG A 279 9.77 12.06 5.27
N GLN A 280 10.06 13.36 5.15
CA GLN A 280 9.05 14.41 5.08
C GLN A 280 9.44 15.46 4.06
N TRP A 281 8.42 16.12 3.48
CA TRP A 281 8.54 17.24 2.55
C TRP A 281 7.63 18.37 2.99
N THR A 282 7.86 19.58 2.53
CA THR A 282 6.83 20.62 2.65
C THR A 282 5.61 20.25 1.81
N THR A 283 4.43 20.71 2.20
CA THR A 283 3.18 20.40 1.47
C THR A 283 3.14 20.96 0.05
N SER A 284 4.05 21.88 -0.29
CA SER A 284 4.23 22.40 -1.66
C SER A 284 5.12 21.50 -2.53
N GLU A 285 5.97 20.68 -1.93
CA GLU A 285 6.91 19.83 -2.66
C GLU A 285 6.35 18.47 -3.03
N ALA A 286 5.32 18.00 -2.29
CA ALA A 286 4.75 16.67 -2.50
C ALA A 286 3.23 16.70 -2.67
N SER A 287 2.43 16.66 -1.62
CA SER A 287 1.04 16.20 -1.62
C SER A 287 0.94 14.79 -2.22
N PRO A 288 1.49 13.77 -1.54
CA PRO A 288 1.74 12.45 -2.13
C PRO A 288 0.46 11.62 -2.19
N SER A 289 0.09 11.11 -3.36
CA SER A 289 -1.12 10.29 -3.51
C SER A 289 -0.82 8.81 -3.60
N ALA A 290 -0.10 8.34 -4.62
CA ALA A 290 0.20 6.93 -4.75
C ALA A 290 1.67 6.64 -4.48
N LEU A 291 1.93 5.38 -4.11
CA LEU A 291 3.25 4.85 -3.83
C LEU A 291 3.42 3.50 -4.53
N ALA A 292 4.55 3.30 -5.19
CA ALA A 292 4.97 2.02 -5.75
C ALA A 292 6.41 1.71 -5.34
N PHE A 293 6.74 0.44 -5.20
CA PHE A 293 8.11 0.00 -5.02
C PHE A 293 8.59 -0.72 -6.28
N ALA A 294 9.76 -0.35 -6.75
CA ALA A 294 10.43 -1.02 -7.85
C ALA A 294 11.94 -0.88 -7.67
N ASP A 295 12.65 -1.99 -7.85
CA ASP A 295 14.10 -2.06 -7.96
C ASP A 295 14.83 -1.21 -6.89
N GLY A 296 14.57 -1.51 -5.62
CA GLY A 296 15.23 -0.90 -4.46
C GLY A 296 14.80 0.55 -4.14
N ALA A 297 13.78 1.10 -4.80
CA ALA A 297 13.29 2.44 -4.53
C ALA A 297 11.76 2.52 -4.47
N LEU A 298 11.27 3.45 -3.66
CA LEU A 298 9.89 3.89 -3.65
C LEU A 298 9.70 5.02 -4.66
N TYR A 299 8.60 4.98 -5.38
CA TYR A 299 8.17 6.00 -6.32
C TYR A 299 6.86 6.60 -5.86
N LEU A 300 6.85 7.91 -5.68
CA LEU A 300 5.76 8.65 -5.04
C LEU A 300 5.22 9.69 -6.01
N ALA A 301 3.94 9.55 -6.39
CA ALA A 301 3.26 10.49 -7.26
C ALA A 301 2.78 11.69 -6.45
N ALA A 302 3.29 12.89 -6.78
CA ALA A 302 3.01 14.13 -6.07
C ALA A 302 2.01 15.00 -6.83
N LEU A 303 0.93 15.39 -6.14
CA LEU A 303 -0.13 16.22 -6.70
C LEU A 303 0.31 17.70 -6.79
N ARG A 304 0.47 18.36 -5.65
CA ARG A 304 0.83 19.77 -5.59
C ARG A 304 2.27 20.02 -6.02
N GLY A 305 3.15 19.05 -5.71
CA GLY A 305 4.54 19.10 -6.10
C GLY A 305 4.78 18.81 -7.58
N GLU A 306 3.77 18.32 -8.32
CA GLU A 306 3.79 18.04 -9.77
C GLU A 306 5.03 17.29 -10.23
N ARG A 307 5.41 16.24 -9.49
CA ARG A 307 6.61 15.44 -9.75
C ARG A 307 6.47 14.00 -9.32
N LEU A 308 7.34 13.16 -9.84
CA LEU A 308 7.56 11.82 -9.35
C LEU A 308 8.80 11.83 -8.44
N TRP A 309 8.61 11.58 -7.16
CA TRP A 309 9.73 11.36 -6.26
C TRP A 309 10.21 9.91 -6.37
N ARG A 310 11.52 9.72 -6.52
CA ARG A 310 12.20 8.45 -6.33
C ARG A 310 12.95 8.49 -5.02
N VAL A 311 12.66 7.55 -4.13
CA VAL A 311 13.23 7.49 -2.77
C VAL A 311 13.90 6.13 -2.60
N PRO A 312 15.23 6.04 -2.64
CA PRO A 312 15.93 4.78 -2.39
C PRO A 312 15.59 4.22 -1.02
N VAL A 313 15.40 2.90 -0.91
CA VAL A 313 15.17 2.21 0.36
C VAL A 313 16.49 1.63 0.86
N THR A 314 16.87 1.95 2.10
CA THR A 314 18.10 1.50 2.73
C THR A 314 17.78 0.87 4.08
N GLY A 315 17.54 -0.43 4.11
CA GLY A 315 17.03 -1.08 5.31
C GLY A 315 15.65 -0.52 5.70
N THR A 316 15.51 -0.08 6.95
CA THR A 316 14.29 0.57 7.47
C THR A 316 14.28 2.08 7.27
N ASP A 317 15.28 2.62 6.59
CA ASP A 317 15.44 4.06 6.31
C ASP A 317 15.42 4.32 4.81
N THR A 318 15.54 5.57 4.42
CA THR A 318 15.52 6.02 3.03
C THR A 318 16.77 6.83 2.69
N GLY A 319 17.25 6.64 1.45
CA GLY A 319 18.27 7.51 0.86
C GLY A 319 17.71 8.88 0.47
N THR A 320 18.56 9.71 -0.18
CA THR A 320 18.17 11.04 -0.64
C THR A 320 17.12 10.94 -1.74
N PRO A 321 15.95 11.59 -1.59
CA PRO A 321 14.93 11.66 -2.64
C PRO A 321 15.43 12.40 -3.88
N VAL A 322 15.05 11.90 -5.08
CA VAL A 322 15.33 12.56 -6.36
C VAL A 322 14.01 12.83 -7.07
N ALA A 323 13.83 14.06 -7.53
CA ALA A 323 12.64 14.49 -8.26
C ALA A 323 12.80 14.23 -9.78
N TYR A 324 11.77 13.66 -10.40
CA TYR A 324 11.66 13.47 -11.84
C TYR A 324 10.41 14.17 -12.37
N TYR A 325 10.46 14.65 -13.61
CA TYR A 325 9.34 15.24 -14.34
C TYR A 325 8.68 16.45 -13.65
N ALA A 326 9.44 17.19 -12.85
CA ALA A 326 8.91 18.36 -12.12
C ALA A 326 8.24 19.35 -13.07
N SER A 327 6.97 19.65 -12.83
CA SER A 327 6.11 20.58 -13.59
C SER A 327 5.96 20.25 -15.09
N GLN A 328 6.26 19.00 -15.52
CA GLN A 328 6.17 18.62 -16.93
C GLN A 328 4.80 18.06 -17.31
N TYR A 329 4.13 17.40 -16.38
CA TYR A 329 2.87 16.68 -16.63
C TYR A 329 1.77 17.12 -15.67
N GLY A 330 2.02 18.17 -14.86
CA GLY A 330 1.09 18.65 -13.83
C GLY A 330 0.98 17.68 -12.65
N ARG A 331 -0.24 17.54 -12.13
CA ARG A 331 -0.56 16.80 -10.91
C ARG A 331 -0.50 15.30 -11.15
N LEU A 332 0.40 14.60 -10.44
CA LEU A 332 0.59 13.16 -10.56
C LEU A 332 -0.13 12.43 -9.42
N ARG A 333 -1.06 11.51 -9.74
CA ARG A 333 -1.90 10.84 -8.73
C ARG A 333 -1.54 9.38 -8.52
N THR A 334 -1.46 8.59 -9.57
CA THR A 334 -1.30 7.14 -9.46
C THR A 334 0.02 6.73 -10.04
N VAL A 335 0.75 5.90 -9.31
CA VAL A 335 1.95 5.21 -9.79
C VAL A 335 1.87 3.75 -9.37
N GLU A 336 2.11 2.82 -10.32
CA GLU A 336 2.10 1.38 -10.10
C GLU A 336 3.23 0.71 -10.87
N LYS A 337 3.86 -0.29 -10.25
CA LYS A 337 4.87 -1.13 -10.93
C LYS A 337 4.20 -1.96 -12.01
N LEU A 338 4.73 -1.93 -13.22
CA LEU A 338 4.24 -2.78 -14.32
C LEU A 338 4.71 -4.23 -14.10
N PRO A 339 3.79 -5.21 -14.02
CA PRO A 339 4.15 -6.60 -13.79
C PRO A 339 5.06 -7.15 -14.90
N GLY A 340 6.12 -7.89 -14.50
CA GLY A 340 7.04 -8.53 -15.42
C GLY A 340 7.99 -7.61 -16.18
N GLN A 341 7.92 -6.29 -15.98
CA GLN A 341 8.75 -5.30 -16.67
C GLN A 341 9.42 -4.36 -15.68
N ASN A 342 10.59 -3.86 -16.01
CA ASN A 342 11.25 -2.81 -15.23
C ASN A 342 10.71 -1.44 -15.65
N ALA A 343 9.44 -1.21 -15.35
CA ALA A 343 8.70 0.00 -15.73
C ALA A 343 7.62 0.32 -14.71
N LEU A 344 7.15 1.56 -14.72
CA LEU A 344 6.03 2.07 -13.93
C LEU A 344 4.93 2.56 -14.87
N TRP A 345 3.67 2.46 -14.43
CA TRP A 345 2.60 3.29 -14.98
C TRP A 345 2.31 4.45 -14.04
N LEU A 346 2.12 5.63 -14.62
CA LEU A 346 1.89 6.89 -13.93
C LEU A 346 0.63 7.55 -14.51
N ALA A 347 -0.32 7.98 -13.67
CA ALA A 347 -1.49 8.71 -14.11
C ALA A 347 -1.53 10.12 -13.54
N THR A 348 -1.98 11.08 -14.35
CA THR A 348 -2.24 12.47 -13.94
C THR A 348 -3.63 12.64 -13.34
N THR A 349 -3.88 13.81 -12.77
CA THR A 349 -5.19 14.25 -12.25
C THR A 349 -5.35 15.76 -12.41
N ASN A 350 -5.04 16.27 -13.60
CA ASN A 350 -5.14 17.69 -13.93
C ASN A 350 -6.59 18.17 -14.08
N ALA A 351 -7.50 17.22 -14.37
CA ALA A 351 -8.94 17.49 -14.47
C ALA A 351 -9.67 17.53 -13.11
N ASP A 352 -8.95 17.38 -11.97
CA ASP A 352 -9.57 17.57 -10.66
C ASP A 352 -9.77 19.09 -10.35
N ALA A 353 -10.57 19.38 -9.32
CA ALA A 353 -10.89 20.76 -8.93
C ALA A 353 -9.66 21.63 -8.59
N ASN A 354 -8.51 21.03 -8.29
CA ASN A 354 -7.27 21.74 -7.97
C ASN A 354 -6.34 21.86 -9.19
N GLY A 355 -6.52 21.05 -10.22
CA GLY A 355 -5.75 21.11 -11.46
C GLY A 355 -6.30 22.11 -12.45
N GLY A 356 -7.63 22.26 -12.50
CA GLY A 356 -8.31 23.27 -13.30
C GLY A 356 -8.39 22.96 -14.80
N GLU A 357 -7.88 21.82 -15.25
CA GLU A 357 -7.97 21.38 -16.63
C GLU A 357 -9.36 20.76 -16.92
N PRO A 358 -9.81 20.78 -18.19
CA PRO A 358 -11.10 20.21 -18.54
C PRO A 358 -11.13 18.68 -18.40
N ALA A 359 -12.33 18.12 -18.30
CA ALA A 359 -12.55 16.69 -18.36
C ALA A 359 -11.88 16.09 -19.62
N GLY A 360 -11.20 14.96 -19.48
CA GLY A 360 -10.43 14.33 -20.56
C GLY A 360 -8.99 14.82 -20.72
N ALA A 361 -8.53 15.75 -19.88
CA ALA A 361 -7.14 16.23 -19.93
C ALA A 361 -6.11 15.23 -19.38
N ASP A 362 -6.54 14.27 -18.58
CA ASP A 362 -5.64 13.35 -17.89
C ASP A 362 -5.12 12.24 -18.80
N ARG A 363 -3.96 11.70 -18.41
CA ARG A 363 -3.20 10.71 -19.17
C ARG A 363 -2.67 9.61 -18.26
N VAL A 364 -2.44 8.46 -18.86
CA VAL A 364 -1.65 7.35 -18.29
C VAL A 364 -0.38 7.23 -19.11
N PHE A 365 0.75 7.24 -18.41
CA PHE A 365 2.09 7.09 -19.00
C PHE A 365 2.72 5.78 -18.57
N GLN A 366 3.64 5.26 -19.38
CA GLN A 366 4.63 4.30 -18.96
C GLN A 366 5.98 4.98 -18.83
N ILE A 367 6.69 4.66 -17.74
CA ILE A 367 8.05 5.10 -17.44
C ILE A 367 8.93 3.88 -17.38
N ASP A 368 9.90 3.78 -18.25
CA ASP A 368 10.91 2.71 -18.21
C ASP A 368 11.95 3.02 -17.13
N LEU A 369 12.39 1.99 -16.41
CA LEU A 369 13.43 2.08 -15.38
C LEU A 369 14.72 1.43 -15.90
N ARG A 370 15.89 2.07 -15.67
CA ARG A 370 17.22 1.59 -16.10
C ARG A 370 18.23 1.71 -14.97
#